data_ce6fab137722dda1832512485e9ffaa6
#
_entry.id   ce6fab137722dda1832512485e9ffaa6
#
_cell.length_a   1.000
_cell.length_b   1.000
_cell.length_c   1.000
_cell.angle_alpha   90.00
_cell.angle_beta   90.00
_cell.angle_gamma   90.00
#
_symmetry.space_group_name_H-M   'P 1'
#
loop_
_entity.id
_entity.type
_entity.pdbx_description
1 polymer ?
#
loop_
_entity_poly.entity_id
_entity_poly.type
_entity_poly.pdbx_seq_one_letter_code
_entity_poly.pdbx_strand_id
1 'polypeptide(L)'
;MEAVAIGSEVLLWGMRVMNGQMKRSPRIAVIGAGMSGILSAIKLQEAGIADFTIYEKANRLGGTWRDNTYPGLCCDVPSHMYRYSFEPNAEWSHHFSPGAEIQAYFEAVARKYKVENFIKYNSEITRARYQDRKWHIEQGEETLDVVDIIISAAGVLHHPVYPDIDRVDDFAGAVFHSARWDHGVPLDAMRIGIIGP
;
A
#
# COMPACT_ATOMS: atom_id res chain seq x y z
N MET A 1 -9.38 9.51 -33.53
CA MET A 1 -9.74 9.99 -32.19
C MET A 1 -11.25 9.93 -32.10
N GLU A 2 -11.79 8.89 -31.49
CA GLU A 2 -13.24 8.76 -31.31
C GLU A 2 -13.64 9.37 -29.97
N ALA A 3 -14.57 10.32 -30.03
CA ALA A 3 -15.19 10.88 -28.83
C ALA A 3 -16.44 10.10 -28.53
N VAL A 4 -16.54 9.52 -27.34
CA VAL A 4 -17.77 8.87 -26.84
C VAL A 4 -18.53 9.88 -25.99
N ALA A 5 -19.68 10.32 -26.46
CA ALA A 5 -20.58 11.20 -25.72
C ALA A 5 -21.53 10.34 -24.88
N ILE A 6 -21.52 10.50 -23.56
CA ILE A 6 -22.49 9.93 -22.63
C ILE A 6 -23.17 11.11 -21.92
N GLY A 7 -24.37 11.48 -22.39
CA GLY A 7 -25.11 12.62 -21.86
C GLY A 7 -24.48 13.96 -22.23
N SER A 8 -24.54 14.94 -21.35
CA SER A 8 -23.97 16.28 -21.56
C SER A 8 -22.46 16.39 -21.29
N GLU A 9 -21.75 15.27 -21.11
CA GLU A 9 -20.30 15.24 -20.83
C GLU A 9 -19.56 14.59 -22.00
N VAL A 10 -18.55 15.31 -22.53
CA VAL A 10 -17.61 14.79 -23.54
C VAL A 10 -16.30 14.46 -22.83
N LEU A 11 -15.95 13.18 -22.80
CA LEU A 11 -14.65 12.72 -22.29
C LEU A 11 -13.62 12.73 -23.42
N LEU A 12 -12.77 13.75 -23.45
CA LEU A 12 -11.50 13.71 -24.18
C LEU A 12 -10.40 13.28 -23.19
N TRP A 13 -9.61 12.31 -23.57
CA TRP A 13 -8.50 11.72 -22.79
C TRP A 13 -7.90 12.69 -21.77
N GLY A 14 -8.19 12.48 -20.47
CA GLY A 14 -7.63 13.28 -19.38
C GLY A 14 -8.29 14.64 -19.12
N MET A 15 -9.38 14.97 -19.79
CA MET A 15 -10.09 16.26 -19.62
C MET A 15 -11.59 16.03 -19.41
N ARG A 16 -12.15 16.65 -18.39
CA ARG A 16 -13.58 16.69 -18.12
C ARG A 16 -14.12 18.08 -18.44
N VAL A 17 -15.12 18.15 -19.32
CA VAL A 17 -15.78 19.43 -19.63
C VAL A 17 -16.99 19.58 -18.72
N MET A 18 -16.90 20.51 -17.78
CA MET A 18 -18.03 20.94 -16.95
C MET A 18 -18.30 22.42 -17.22
N ASN A 19 -19.55 22.78 -17.53
CA ASN A 19 -19.98 24.15 -17.79
C ASN A 19 -19.18 24.89 -18.90
N GLY A 20 -18.80 24.17 -19.98
CA GLY A 20 -18.09 24.76 -21.11
C GLY A 20 -16.61 25.10 -20.85
N GLN A 21 -16.06 24.79 -19.69
CA GLN A 21 -14.63 24.92 -19.38
C GLN A 21 -13.95 23.57 -19.33
N MET A 22 -12.88 23.39 -20.10
CA MET A 22 -12.00 22.23 -20.03
C MET A 22 -11.20 22.30 -18.71
N LYS A 23 -11.56 21.50 -17.72
CA LYS A 23 -10.74 21.30 -16.52
C LYS A 23 -9.81 20.11 -16.75
N ARG A 24 -8.52 20.31 -16.58
CA ARG A 24 -7.54 19.23 -16.53
C ARG A 24 -7.87 18.31 -15.34
N SER A 25 -7.87 16.99 -15.56
CA SER A 25 -7.90 16.03 -14.45
C SER A 25 -6.72 16.27 -13.50
N PRO A 26 -6.92 16.17 -12.18
CA PRO A 26 -5.82 16.33 -11.24
C PRO A 26 -4.81 15.20 -11.41
N ARG A 27 -3.51 15.52 -11.33
CA ARG A 27 -2.43 14.56 -11.15
C ARG A 27 -2.37 14.16 -9.69
N ILE A 28 -2.38 12.83 -9.38
CA ILE A 28 -2.45 12.32 -8.01
C ILE A 28 -1.28 11.37 -7.71
N ALA A 29 -0.65 11.55 -6.55
CA ALA A 29 0.28 10.58 -5.99
C ALA A 29 -0.40 9.81 -4.85
N VAL A 30 -0.33 8.48 -4.89
CA VAL A 30 -0.73 7.61 -3.79
C VAL A 30 0.55 7.04 -3.18
N ILE A 31 0.74 7.18 -1.87
CA ILE A 31 1.95 6.73 -1.19
C ILE A 31 1.68 5.42 -0.47
N GLY A 32 2.25 4.34 -1.01
CA GLY A 32 2.11 2.96 -0.52
C GLY A 32 1.11 2.12 -1.31
N ALA A 33 1.48 0.87 -1.60
CA ALA A 33 0.67 -0.13 -2.31
C ALA A 33 0.17 -1.25 -1.37
N GLY A 34 -0.17 -0.92 -0.13
CA GLY A 34 -0.90 -1.78 0.79
C GLY A 34 -2.41 -1.74 0.49
N MET A 35 -3.21 -2.28 1.42
CA MET A 35 -4.67 -2.35 1.31
C MET A 35 -5.30 -1.01 0.89
N SER A 36 -4.92 0.09 1.54
CA SER A 36 -5.48 1.42 1.28
C SER A 36 -5.05 1.99 -0.07
N GLY A 37 -3.80 1.73 -0.51
CA GLY A 37 -3.31 2.17 -1.82
C GLY A 37 -4.00 1.45 -2.97
N ILE A 38 -4.20 0.14 -2.86
CA ILE A 38 -4.97 -0.66 -3.83
C ILE A 38 -6.41 -0.15 -3.92
N LEU A 39 -7.07 0.07 -2.76
CA LEU A 39 -8.41 0.63 -2.71
C LEU A 39 -8.48 2.01 -3.39
N SER A 40 -7.53 2.89 -3.09
CA SER A 40 -7.47 4.24 -3.67
C SER A 40 -7.40 4.19 -5.19
N ALA A 41 -6.55 3.32 -5.75
CA ALA A 41 -6.43 3.14 -7.19
C ALA A 41 -7.73 2.67 -7.84
N ILE A 42 -8.41 1.68 -7.23
CA ILE A 42 -9.69 1.17 -7.73
C ILE A 42 -10.72 2.31 -7.74
N LYS A 43 -10.83 3.07 -6.65
CA LYS A 43 -11.80 4.17 -6.55
C LYS A 43 -11.48 5.34 -7.47
N LEU A 44 -10.21 5.64 -7.70
CA LEU A 44 -9.81 6.64 -8.71
C LEU A 44 -10.21 6.21 -10.12
N GLN A 45 -9.96 4.94 -10.48
CA GLN A 45 -10.39 4.38 -11.77
C GLN A 45 -11.92 4.44 -11.94
N GLU A 46 -12.68 4.04 -10.92
CA GLU A 46 -14.15 4.12 -10.91
C GLU A 46 -14.65 5.57 -11.08
N ALA A 47 -13.92 6.54 -10.53
CA ALA A 47 -14.22 7.97 -10.69
C ALA A 47 -13.77 8.55 -12.06
N GLY A 48 -13.21 7.73 -12.94
CA GLY A 48 -12.69 8.17 -14.24
C GLY A 48 -11.41 9.00 -14.16
N ILE A 49 -10.67 8.92 -13.03
CA ILE A 49 -9.38 9.59 -12.84
C ILE A 49 -8.29 8.58 -13.19
N ALA A 50 -7.57 8.85 -14.28
CA ALA A 50 -6.50 7.98 -14.77
C ALA A 50 -5.09 8.56 -14.56
N ASP A 51 -4.97 9.85 -14.25
CA ASP A 51 -3.67 10.50 -14.04
C ASP A 51 -3.23 10.40 -12.59
N PHE A 52 -2.84 9.17 -12.19
CA PHE A 52 -2.27 8.92 -10.86
C PHE A 52 -1.14 7.89 -10.91
N THR A 53 -0.28 7.93 -9.89
CA THR A 53 0.77 6.94 -9.66
C THR A 53 0.77 6.52 -8.20
N ILE A 54 0.91 5.21 -7.95
CA ILE A 54 1.16 4.67 -6.61
C ILE A 54 2.66 4.48 -6.47
N TYR A 55 3.26 5.06 -5.45
CA TYR A 55 4.67 4.87 -5.13
C TYR A 55 4.80 3.86 -4.00
N GLU A 56 5.44 2.73 -4.28
CA GLU A 56 5.68 1.65 -3.31
C GLU A 56 7.19 1.48 -3.10
N LYS A 57 7.63 1.52 -1.84
CA LYS A 57 9.05 1.39 -1.48
C LYS A 57 9.62 0.01 -1.77
N ALA A 58 8.80 -1.03 -1.69
CA ALA A 58 9.23 -2.40 -1.93
C ALA A 58 9.08 -2.80 -3.41
N ASN A 59 9.53 -4.01 -3.71
CA ASN A 59 9.47 -4.58 -5.06
C ASN A 59 8.14 -5.28 -5.40
N ARG A 60 7.20 -5.30 -4.45
CA ARG A 60 5.83 -5.85 -4.63
C ARG A 60 4.84 -5.16 -3.71
N LEU A 61 3.56 -5.24 -4.05
CA LEU A 61 2.46 -4.72 -3.24
C LEU A 61 2.21 -5.56 -1.96
N GLY A 62 1.36 -5.04 -1.05
CA GLY A 62 0.83 -5.79 0.08
C GLY A 62 1.02 -5.14 1.44
N GLY A 63 2.03 -4.27 1.60
CA GLY A 63 2.25 -3.54 2.86
C GLY A 63 2.45 -4.49 4.05
N THR A 64 1.66 -4.35 5.10
CA THR A 64 1.73 -5.16 6.32
C THR A 64 1.76 -6.66 6.06
N TRP A 65 0.97 -7.15 5.13
CA TRP A 65 0.84 -8.59 4.84
C TRP A 65 1.99 -9.15 4.01
N ARG A 66 2.68 -8.29 3.27
CA ARG A 66 3.96 -8.61 2.63
C ARG A 66 5.11 -8.60 3.63
N ASP A 67 5.14 -7.58 4.53
CA ASP A 67 6.30 -7.31 5.38
C ASP A 67 6.39 -8.24 6.60
N ASN A 68 5.26 -8.73 7.08
CA ASN A 68 5.23 -9.61 8.25
C ASN A 68 5.14 -11.07 7.82
N THR A 69 6.10 -11.88 8.27
CA THR A 69 6.24 -13.28 7.87
C THR A 69 6.54 -14.22 9.05
N TYR A 70 6.33 -13.74 10.28
CA TYR A 70 6.58 -14.55 11.48
C TYR A 70 5.61 -15.74 11.59
N PRO A 71 6.01 -16.83 12.24
CA PRO A 71 5.19 -18.02 12.40
C PRO A 71 3.86 -17.70 13.11
N GLY A 72 2.78 -18.27 12.60
CA GLY A 72 1.45 -18.09 13.18
C GLY A 72 0.79 -16.75 12.86
N LEU A 73 1.39 -15.91 12.00
CA LEU A 73 0.77 -14.65 11.57
C LEU A 73 -0.63 -14.90 11.01
N CYS A 74 -1.63 -14.32 11.65
CA CYS A 74 -3.01 -14.27 11.17
C CYS A 74 -3.64 -12.91 11.44
N CYS A 75 -4.78 -12.64 10.84
CA CYS A 75 -5.55 -11.45 11.15
C CYS A 75 -6.27 -11.63 12.50
N ASP A 76 -6.41 -10.55 13.26
CA ASP A 76 -7.20 -10.46 14.49
C ASP A 76 -8.64 -9.98 14.22
N VAL A 77 -8.97 -9.72 12.95
CA VAL A 77 -10.31 -9.42 12.47
C VAL A 77 -10.86 -10.62 11.70
N PRO A 78 -12.13 -11.03 11.91
CA PRO A 78 -12.75 -12.10 11.14
C PRO A 78 -12.61 -11.88 9.63
N SER A 79 -12.21 -12.94 8.92
CA SER A 79 -11.85 -12.89 7.49
C SER A 79 -12.96 -12.30 6.60
N HIS A 80 -14.23 -12.60 6.92
CA HIS A 80 -15.38 -12.05 6.20
C HIS A 80 -15.54 -10.53 6.35
N MET A 81 -14.90 -9.92 7.36
CA MET A 81 -14.88 -8.47 7.59
C MET A 81 -13.62 -7.83 7.01
N TYR A 82 -12.48 -8.55 7.03
CA TYR A 82 -11.17 -8.04 6.59
C TYR A 82 -10.99 -8.19 5.08
N ARG A 83 -11.84 -7.56 4.30
CA ARG A 83 -11.88 -7.59 2.84
C ARG A 83 -12.46 -6.30 2.28
N TYR A 84 -12.34 -6.10 0.99
CA TYR A 84 -13.10 -5.03 0.33
C TYR A 84 -14.57 -5.41 0.22
N SER A 85 -15.47 -4.46 0.48
CA SER A 85 -16.92 -4.68 0.43
C SER A 85 -17.42 -5.09 -0.96
N PHE A 86 -16.75 -4.62 -2.00
CA PHE A 86 -17.07 -4.88 -3.41
C PHE A 86 -16.39 -6.13 -3.98
N GLU A 87 -15.45 -6.75 -3.23
CA GLU A 87 -14.73 -7.95 -3.64
C GLU A 87 -14.77 -9.00 -2.51
N PRO A 88 -15.93 -9.66 -2.30
CA PRO A 88 -16.05 -10.69 -1.29
C PRO A 88 -15.24 -11.93 -1.69
N ASN A 89 -14.68 -12.58 -0.65
CA ASN A 89 -14.08 -13.90 -0.78
C ASN A 89 -14.84 -14.88 0.12
N ALA A 90 -15.39 -15.93 -0.47
CA ALA A 90 -16.08 -17.00 0.25
C ALA A 90 -15.16 -18.16 0.66
N GLU A 91 -13.97 -18.20 0.08
CA GLU A 91 -13.03 -19.32 0.17
C GLU A 91 -11.95 -19.13 1.26
N TRP A 92 -12.20 -18.26 2.25
CA TRP A 92 -11.28 -18.12 3.39
C TRP A 92 -11.12 -19.45 4.13
N SER A 93 -9.86 -19.88 4.29
CA SER A 93 -9.56 -21.15 4.94
C SER A 93 -9.86 -21.15 6.45
N HIS A 94 -9.84 -19.98 7.09
CA HIS A 94 -10.00 -19.82 8.52
C HIS A 94 -10.89 -18.62 8.87
N HIS A 95 -11.47 -18.65 10.06
CA HIS A 95 -12.20 -17.50 10.62
C HIS A 95 -11.29 -16.28 10.78
N PHE A 96 -10.02 -16.49 11.12
CA PHE A 96 -8.93 -15.52 11.13
C PHE A 96 -7.86 -16.00 10.16
N SER A 97 -7.87 -15.46 8.96
CA SER A 97 -7.02 -15.94 7.86
C SER A 97 -5.53 -15.71 8.11
N PRO A 98 -4.69 -16.67 7.71
CA PRO A 98 -3.24 -16.51 7.72
C PRO A 98 -2.79 -15.32 6.86
N GLY A 99 -1.69 -14.69 7.27
CA GLY A 99 -1.15 -13.52 6.56
C GLY A 99 -0.87 -13.76 5.09
N ALA A 100 -0.36 -14.92 4.72
CA ALA A 100 -0.09 -15.29 3.33
C ALA A 100 -1.37 -15.36 2.47
N GLU A 101 -2.49 -15.81 3.04
CA GLU A 101 -3.78 -15.87 2.36
C GLU A 101 -4.34 -14.46 2.12
N ILE A 102 -4.17 -13.55 3.09
CA ILE A 102 -4.57 -12.15 2.95
C ILE A 102 -3.71 -11.45 1.91
N GLN A 103 -2.41 -11.70 1.90
CA GLN A 103 -1.52 -11.19 0.86
C GLN A 103 -1.97 -11.64 -0.54
N ALA A 104 -2.26 -12.93 -0.70
CA ALA A 104 -2.73 -13.50 -1.95
C ALA A 104 -4.06 -12.89 -2.41
N TYR A 105 -4.97 -12.61 -1.48
CA TYR A 105 -6.23 -11.91 -1.76
C TYR A 105 -5.97 -10.50 -2.32
N PHE A 106 -5.11 -9.69 -1.69
CA PHE A 106 -4.81 -8.35 -2.18
C PHE A 106 -4.10 -8.37 -3.53
N GLU A 107 -3.21 -9.32 -3.78
CA GLU A 107 -2.57 -9.50 -5.08
C GLU A 107 -3.59 -9.88 -6.17
N ALA A 108 -4.52 -10.78 -5.85
CA ALA A 108 -5.59 -11.16 -6.77
C ALA A 108 -6.50 -9.97 -7.12
N VAL A 109 -6.89 -9.18 -6.12
CA VAL A 109 -7.69 -7.96 -6.33
C VAL A 109 -6.93 -6.94 -7.17
N ALA A 110 -5.66 -6.65 -6.84
CA ALA A 110 -4.85 -5.70 -7.59
C ALA A 110 -4.71 -6.10 -9.08
N ARG A 111 -4.52 -7.40 -9.33
CA ARG A 111 -4.47 -7.95 -10.69
C ARG A 111 -5.81 -7.84 -11.43
N LYS A 112 -6.91 -8.23 -10.77
CA LYS A 112 -8.27 -8.17 -11.33
C LYS A 112 -8.64 -6.75 -11.76
N TYR A 113 -8.33 -5.76 -10.94
CA TYR A 113 -8.63 -4.35 -11.19
C TYR A 113 -7.49 -3.60 -11.91
N LYS A 114 -6.46 -4.33 -12.38
CA LYS A 114 -5.31 -3.77 -13.12
C LYS A 114 -4.59 -2.64 -12.37
N VAL A 115 -4.59 -2.69 -11.05
CA VAL A 115 -3.96 -1.68 -10.18
C VAL A 115 -2.45 -1.64 -10.41
N GLU A 116 -1.83 -2.79 -10.71
CA GLU A 116 -0.38 -2.93 -10.93
C GLU A 116 0.14 -2.00 -12.02
N ASN A 117 -0.68 -1.65 -13.01
CA ASN A 117 -0.32 -0.72 -14.10
C ASN A 117 -0.02 0.70 -13.61
N PHE A 118 -0.43 1.04 -12.40
CA PHE A 118 -0.25 2.37 -11.81
C PHE A 118 0.82 2.38 -10.71
N ILE A 119 1.42 1.22 -10.37
CA ILE A 119 2.39 1.12 -9.29
C ILE A 119 3.80 1.31 -9.82
N LYS A 120 4.52 2.23 -9.19
CA LYS A 120 5.97 2.40 -9.32
C LYS A 120 6.62 1.78 -8.08
N TYR A 121 7.16 0.58 -8.26
CA TYR A 121 7.88 -0.15 -7.22
C TYR A 121 9.28 0.42 -6.99
N ASN A 122 9.92 0.01 -5.87
CA ASN A 122 11.26 0.46 -5.48
C ASN A 122 11.38 2.00 -5.44
N SER A 123 10.30 2.66 -5.05
CA SER A 123 10.18 4.11 -5.02
C SER A 123 9.75 4.56 -3.62
N GLU A 124 10.72 4.66 -2.73
CA GLU A 124 10.50 5.12 -1.36
C GLU A 124 10.35 6.64 -1.32
N ILE A 125 9.17 7.13 -1.01
CA ILE A 125 8.96 8.55 -0.84
C ILE A 125 9.44 8.97 0.53
N THR A 126 10.50 9.76 0.55
CA THR A 126 11.14 10.26 1.77
C THR A 126 10.60 11.60 2.21
N ARG A 127 10.05 12.37 1.27
CA ARG A 127 9.48 13.69 1.55
C ARG A 127 8.36 14.02 0.56
N ALA A 128 7.37 14.75 1.05
CA ALA A 128 6.39 15.44 0.23
C ALA A 128 6.32 16.91 0.68
N ARG A 129 6.61 17.84 -0.23
CA ARG A 129 6.69 19.27 0.04
C ARG A 129 5.66 20.04 -0.78
N TYR A 130 4.83 20.83 -0.10
CA TYR A 130 3.85 21.68 -0.76
C TYR A 130 4.49 23.04 -1.09
N GLN A 131 4.61 23.33 -2.39
CA GLN A 131 5.18 24.58 -2.89
C GLN A 131 4.47 24.96 -4.20
N ASP A 132 4.25 26.23 -4.44
CA ASP A 132 3.65 26.77 -5.67
C ASP A 132 2.31 26.09 -6.03
N ARG A 133 1.50 25.81 -5.01
CA ARG A 133 0.19 25.15 -5.10
C ARG A 133 0.26 23.71 -5.63
N LYS A 134 1.40 23.03 -5.53
CA LYS A 134 1.65 21.66 -5.93
C LYS A 134 2.39 20.91 -4.83
N TRP A 135 2.28 19.59 -4.87
CA TRP A 135 3.06 18.70 -4.05
C TRP A 135 4.26 18.17 -4.85
N HIS A 136 5.44 18.37 -4.34
CA HIS A 136 6.68 17.80 -4.84
C HIS A 136 6.91 16.49 -4.08
N ILE A 137 6.96 15.38 -4.81
CA ILE A 137 7.15 14.03 -4.27
C ILE A 137 8.62 13.67 -4.45
N GLU A 138 9.32 13.43 -3.35
CA GLU A 138 10.78 13.34 -3.34
C GLU A 138 11.25 11.99 -2.80
N GLN A 139 12.29 11.43 -3.45
CA GLN A 139 13.08 10.30 -2.98
C GLN A 139 14.51 10.78 -2.77
N GLY A 140 14.94 10.90 -1.49
CA GLY A 140 16.21 11.56 -1.17
C GLY A 140 16.20 13.02 -1.64
N GLU A 141 17.10 13.38 -2.53
CA GLU A 141 17.22 14.74 -3.11
C GLU A 141 16.51 14.87 -4.47
N GLU A 142 16.04 13.77 -5.04
CA GLU A 142 15.39 13.74 -6.34
C GLU A 142 13.89 14.00 -6.22
N THR A 143 13.36 14.92 -7.03
CA THR A 143 11.92 15.11 -7.21
C THR A 143 11.42 14.12 -8.26
N LEU A 144 10.68 13.12 -7.84
CA LEU A 144 10.12 12.08 -8.72
C LEU A 144 8.86 12.56 -9.46
N ASP A 145 8.07 13.44 -8.84
CA ASP A 145 6.79 13.88 -9.39
C ASP A 145 6.35 15.22 -8.80
N VAL A 146 5.49 15.94 -9.52
CA VAL A 146 4.83 17.17 -9.06
C VAL A 146 3.34 17.05 -9.30
N VAL A 147 2.57 16.93 -8.22
CA VAL A 147 1.16 16.53 -8.26
C VAL A 147 0.23 17.55 -7.62
N ASP A 148 -1.06 17.44 -7.96
CA ASP A 148 -2.11 18.28 -7.39
C ASP A 148 -2.56 17.78 -6.02
N ILE A 149 -2.59 16.45 -5.83
CA ILE A 149 -3.15 15.78 -4.66
C ILE A 149 -2.23 14.65 -4.23
N ILE A 150 -2.09 14.47 -2.91
CA ILE A 150 -1.49 13.28 -2.30
C ILE A 150 -2.57 12.49 -1.57
N ILE A 151 -2.54 11.16 -1.73
CA ILE A 151 -3.26 10.22 -0.88
C ILE A 151 -2.21 9.45 -0.08
N SER A 152 -2.15 9.68 1.22
CA SER A 152 -1.27 8.92 2.10
C SER A 152 -1.89 7.57 2.43
N ALA A 153 -1.29 6.51 1.91
CA ALA A 153 -1.61 5.11 2.17
C ALA A 153 -0.41 4.37 2.78
N ALA A 154 0.47 5.11 3.46
CA ALA A 154 1.75 4.62 3.98
C ALA A 154 1.60 3.56 5.09
N GLY A 155 0.42 3.47 5.72
CA GLY A 155 0.18 2.60 6.87
C GLY A 155 0.72 3.19 8.18
N VAL A 156 0.36 2.57 9.29
CA VAL A 156 0.73 3.04 10.64
C VAL A 156 1.74 2.12 11.34
N LEU A 157 1.92 0.88 10.87
CA LEU A 157 2.73 -0.15 11.51
C LEU A 157 3.89 -0.61 10.60
N HIS A 158 4.52 0.29 9.84
CA HIS A 158 5.55 -0.09 8.86
C HIS A 158 6.99 0.21 9.30
N HIS A 159 7.17 0.91 10.41
CA HIS A 159 8.47 1.16 11.03
C HIS A 159 8.61 0.33 12.31
N PRO A 160 9.51 -0.66 12.36
CA PRO A 160 9.83 -1.38 13.58
C PRO A 160 10.41 -0.41 14.62
N VAL A 161 9.91 -0.49 15.85
CA VAL A 161 10.45 0.27 16.98
C VAL A 161 11.00 -0.74 17.98
N TYR A 162 12.30 -0.64 18.25
CA TYR A 162 12.96 -1.46 19.26
C TYR A 162 12.79 -0.81 20.63
N PRO A 163 12.59 -1.59 21.68
CA PRO A 163 12.53 -1.04 23.03
C PRO A 163 13.89 -0.48 23.45
N ASP A 164 13.86 0.62 24.19
CA ASP A 164 15.06 1.21 24.81
C ASP A 164 15.38 0.41 26.08
N ILE A 165 16.25 -0.58 25.95
CA ILE A 165 16.66 -1.48 27.02
C ILE A 165 18.17 -1.37 27.17
N ASP A 166 18.62 -1.03 28.38
CA ASP A 166 20.04 -0.97 28.70
C ASP A 166 20.73 -2.27 28.32
N ARG A 167 21.84 -2.18 27.59
CA ARG A 167 22.71 -3.29 27.25
C ARG A 167 22.05 -4.39 26.41
N VAL A 168 21.02 -4.08 25.63
CA VAL A 168 20.38 -5.06 24.72
C VAL A 168 21.40 -5.69 23.75
N ASP A 169 22.41 -4.91 23.35
CA ASP A 169 23.48 -5.34 22.44
C ASP A 169 24.50 -6.30 23.10
N ASP A 170 24.49 -6.44 24.45
CA ASP A 170 25.31 -7.43 25.15
C ASP A 170 24.71 -8.84 25.06
N PHE A 171 23.49 -8.99 24.54
CA PHE A 171 22.86 -10.30 24.39
C PHE A 171 23.55 -11.07 23.25
N ALA A 172 24.17 -12.22 23.62
CA ALA A 172 24.95 -13.02 22.67
C ALA A 172 24.09 -13.86 21.69
N GLY A 173 22.79 -13.90 21.87
CA GLY A 173 21.84 -14.61 21.00
C GLY A 173 21.32 -13.73 19.87
N ALA A 174 20.49 -14.31 18.99
CA ALA A 174 19.83 -13.57 17.93
C ALA A 174 18.75 -12.63 18.51
N VAL A 175 18.74 -11.37 18.03
CA VAL A 175 17.72 -10.36 18.38
C VAL A 175 17.15 -9.81 17.08
N PHE A 176 15.84 -9.88 16.92
CA PHE A 176 15.15 -9.32 15.75
C PHE A 176 13.72 -8.92 16.08
N HIS A 177 13.20 -7.98 15.34
CA HIS A 177 11.83 -7.52 15.45
C HIS A 177 10.89 -8.43 14.65
N SER A 178 9.65 -8.68 15.12
CA SER A 178 8.66 -9.50 14.41
C SER A 178 8.41 -9.05 12.96
N ALA A 179 8.41 -7.74 12.69
CA ALA A 179 8.30 -7.18 11.34
C ALA A 179 9.57 -7.33 10.48
N ARG A 180 10.64 -7.91 11.03
CA ARG A 180 11.92 -8.24 10.36
C ARG A 180 12.34 -9.63 10.77
N TRP A 181 11.41 -10.58 10.62
CA TRP A 181 11.61 -11.95 11.04
C TRP A 181 12.81 -12.59 10.33
N ASP A 182 13.74 -13.14 11.10
CA ASP A 182 14.88 -13.86 10.58
C ASP A 182 14.57 -15.36 10.47
N HIS A 183 14.24 -15.80 9.28
CA HIS A 183 13.96 -17.21 8.98
C HIS A 183 15.21 -18.11 9.04
N GLY A 184 16.41 -17.53 9.12
CA GLY A 184 17.66 -18.28 9.24
C GLY A 184 17.95 -18.75 10.67
N VAL A 185 17.26 -18.21 11.68
CA VAL A 185 17.44 -18.58 13.07
C VAL A 185 16.52 -19.75 13.42
N PRO A 186 17.07 -20.94 13.73
CA PRO A 186 16.27 -22.08 14.19
C PRO A 186 15.72 -21.78 15.59
N LEU A 187 14.43 -22.02 15.79
CA LEU A 187 13.78 -21.79 17.08
C LEU A 187 13.51 -23.08 17.87
N ASP A 188 13.65 -24.24 17.24
CA ASP A 188 13.37 -25.55 17.85
C ASP A 188 14.29 -25.79 19.05
N ALA A 189 13.68 -26.15 20.20
CA ALA A 189 14.34 -26.39 21.46
C ALA A 189 15.13 -25.19 22.06
N MET A 190 14.92 -23.97 21.54
CA MET A 190 15.56 -22.75 22.06
C MET A 190 14.71 -22.11 23.16
N ARG A 191 15.37 -21.42 24.09
CA ARG A 191 14.69 -20.50 25.03
C ARG A 191 14.53 -19.16 24.34
N ILE A 192 13.28 -18.73 24.17
CA ILE A 192 12.94 -17.51 23.46
C ILE A 192 12.36 -16.51 24.45
N GLY A 193 12.90 -15.29 24.45
CA GLY A 193 12.34 -14.13 25.13
C GLY A 193 11.54 -13.30 24.14
N ILE A 194 10.32 -12.93 24.48
CA ILE A 194 9.46 -12.03 23.69
C ILE A 194 9.22 -10.77 24.49
N ILE A 195 9.42 -9.62 23.85
CA ILE A 195 9.17 -8.30 24.45
C ILE A 195 8.02 -7.65 23.69
N GLY A 196 6.90 -7.44 24.39
CA GLY A 196 5.67 -6.92 23.83
C GLY A 196 4.56 -7.98 23.76
N PRO A 197 3.32 -7.56 23.42
CA PRO A 197 2.18 -8.46 23.29
C PRO A 197 2.24 -9.32 22.03
#